data_7b0591cd7c38086db60b1b17f9e04e11
#
_entry.id   7b0591cd7c38086db60b1b17f9e04e11
#
_cell.length_a   1.000
_cell.length_b   1.000
_cell.length_c   1.000
_cell.angle_alpha   90.00
_cell.angle_beta   90.00
_cell.angle_gamma   90.00
#
_symmetry.space_group_name_H-M   'P 1'
#
loop_
_entity.id
_entity.type
_entity.pdbx_description
1 polymer ?
#
loop_
_entity_poly.entity_id
_entity_poly.type
_entity_poly.pdbx_seq_one_letter_code
_entity_poly.pdbx_strand_id
1 'polypeptide(L)'
;RDGLRKIKPLIKKITFPIRGKMNVVLADGRDISVPLVYFPSIKKLKAEQREKWYVLDGEMFSFDDCNEVFHVEQILGKENLYKYNFINKKLKV
;
A
#
# COMPACT_ATOMS: atom_id res chain seq x y z
N ARG A 1 20.98 15.27 -8.79
CA ARG A 1 19.99 15.30 -9.26
C ARG A 1 19.45 14.08 -9.70
N ASP A 2 20.03 13.36 -10.47
CA ASP A 2 19.55 12.13 -10.90
C ASP A 2 19.50 11.22 -9.70
N GLY A 3 20.42 11.40 -8.80
CA GLY A 3 20.44 10.58 -7.63
C GLY A 3 19.12 10.65 -6.88
N LEU A 4 18.59 11.84 -6.81
CA LEU A 4 17.34 12.00 -6.10
C LEU A 4 16.23 11.30 -6.79
N ARG A 5 16.22 11.32 -8.07
CA ARG A 5 15.15 10.68 -8.78
C ARG A 5 15.25 9.19 -8.68
N LYS A 6 16.41 8.69 -8.38
CA LYS A 6 16.58 7.28 -8.29
C LYS A 6 16.26 6.74 -6.93
N ILE A 7 16.04 7.61 -5.98
CA ILE A 7 15.70 7.15 -4.66
C ILE A 7 14.29 6.61 -4.71
N LYS A 8 14.14 5.35 -4.44
CA LYS A 8 12.83 4.74 -4.45
C LYS A 8 12.17 4.78 -3.10
N PRO A 9 10.87 4.87 -3.07
CA PRO A 9 10.13 4.86 -1.81
C PRO A 9 10.11 3.43 -1.30
N LEU A 10 10.98 3.11 -0.38
CA LEU A 10 11.03 1.76 0.18
C LEU A 10 10.22 1.67 1.46
N ILE A 11 9.51 0.58 1.61
CA ILE A 11 8.64 0.38 2.76
C ILE A 11 9.45 -0.07 3.97
N LYS A 12 9.25 0.61 5.09
CA LYS A 12 9.95 0.28 6.30
C LYS A 12 9.06 -0.57 7.21
N LYS A 13 7.80 -0.20 7.35
CA LYS A 13 6.89 -0.99 8.16
C LYS A 13 5.46 -0.62 7.89
N ILE A 14 4.54 -1.47 8.29
CA ILE A 14 3.13 -1.27 8.07
C ILE A 14 2.43 -1.40 9.41
N THR A 15 1.55 -0.46 9.74
CA THR A 15 0.84 -0.51 11.00
C THR A 15 -0.61 -0.16 10.74
N PHE A 16 -1.45 -0.39 11.73
CA PHE A 16 -2.87 -0.11 11.61
C PHE A 16 -3.36 0.66 12.83
N PRO A 17 -2.88 1.87 13.02
CA PRO A 17 -3.23 2.65 14.22
C PRO A 17 -4.65 3.15 14.25
N ILE A 18 -5.27 3.30 13.10
CA ILE A 18 -6.62 3.81 13.04
C ILE A 18 -7.51 2.80 12.34
N ARG A 19 -8.66 2.53 12.94
CA ARG A 19 -9.59 1.59 12.37
C ARG A 19 -9.95 1.97 10.94
N GLY A 20 -9.91 1.01 10.07
CA GLY A 20 -10.27 1.25 8.68
C GLY A 20 -9.16 1.85 7.83
N LYS A 21 -7.98 2.05 8.40
CA LYS A 21 -6.88 2.60 7.65
C LYS A 21 -5.60 1.83 7.90
N MET A 22 -4.73 1.84 6.90
CA MET A 22 -3.45 1.19 7.01
C MET A 22 -2.41 2.28 6.90
N ASN A 23 -1.38 2.21 7.73
CA ASN A 23 -0.33 3.20 7.71
C ASN A 23 0.93 2.56 7.19
N VAL A 24 1.51 3.13 6.17
CA VAL A 24 2.72 2.60 5.59
C VAL A 24 3.84 3.60 5.83
N VAL A 25 4.85 3.19 6.57
CA VAL A 25 5.98 4.05 6.88
C VAL A 25 7.08 3.75 5.90
N LEU A 26 7.58 4.76 5.23
CA LEU A 26 8.61 4.59 4.24
C LEU A 26 9.98 4.87 4.84
N ALA A 27 11.00 4.32 4.23
CA ALA A 27 12.36 4.48 4.73
C ALA A 27 12.83 5.94 4.73
N ASP A 28 12.23 6.77 3.91
CA ASP A 28 12.63 8.17 3.85
C ASP A 28 11.92 9.01 4.91
N GLY A 29 11.14 8.36 5.77
CA GLY A 29 10.48 9.08 6.84
C GLY A 29 9.02 9.42 6.60
N ARG A 30 8.53 9.20 5.40
CA ARG A 30 7.14 9.53 5.12
C ARG A 30 6.25 8.46 5.71
N ASP A 31 5.05 8.88 6.10
CA ASP A 31 4.13 7.99 6.76
C ASP A 31 2.81 8.22 6.04
N ILE A 32 2.38 7.25 5.29
CA ILE A 32 1.19 7.40 4.46
C ILE A 32 0.02 6.58 4.96
N SER A 33 -1.11 7.25 5.14
CA SER A 33 -2.30 6.60 5.64
C SER A 33 -3.20 6.26 4.46
N VAL A 34 -3.63 5.02 4.37
CA VAL A 34 -4.43 4.55 3.26
C VAL A 34 -5.73 3.92 3.73
N PRO A 35 -6.87 4.35 3.18
CA PRO A 35 -8.14 3.75 3.57
C PRO A 35 -8.19 2.29 3.12
N LEU A 36 -8.56 1.40 4.00
CA LEU A 36 -8.61 -0.02 3.66
C LEU A 36 -9.71 -0.36 2.67
N VAL A 37 -10.62 0.54 2.46
CA VAL A 37 -11.69 0.30 1.52
C VAL A 37 -11.11 0.11 0.10
N TYR A 38 -9.93 0.61 -0.16
CA TYR A 38 -9.30 0.43 -1.46
C TYR A 38 -8.55 -0.90 -1.53
N PHE A 39 -8.44 -1.59 -0.41
CA PHE A 39 -7.72 -2.87 -0.38
C PHE A 39 -8.57 -3.90 0.32
N PRO A 40 -9.62 -4.36 -0.32
CA PRO A 40 -10.54 -5.31 0.32
C PRO A 40 -9.87 -6.58 0.82
N SER A 41 -8.82 -7.02 0.16
CA SER A 41 -8.13 -8.22 0.61
C SER A 41 -7.48 -8.02 1.96
N ILE A 42 -7.06 -6.79 2.26
CA ILE A 42 -6.43 -6.48 3.52
C ILE A 42 -7.51 -6.17 4.53
N LYS A 43 -8.56 -5.51 4.09
CA LYS A 43 -9.63 -5.12 4.97
C LYS A 43 -10.26 -6.32 5.65
N LYS A 44 -10.36 -7.43 4.96
CA LYS A 44 -10.98 -8.61 5.54
C LYS A 44 -10.08 -9.37 6.51
N LEU A 45 -8.83 -9.01 6.61
CA LEU A 45 -7.94 -9.70 7.53
C LEU A 45 -8.22 -9.28 8.96
N LYS A 46 -7.99 -10.20 9.90
CA LYS A 46 -8.20 -9.89 11.30
C LYS A 46 -6.97 -9.20 11.82
N ALA A 47 -7.07 -8.58 12.96
CA ALA A 47 -5.96 -7.83 13.54
C ALA A 47 -4.68 -8.64 13.62
N GLU A 48 -4.77 -9.85 14.09
CA GLU A 48 -3.58 -10.67 14.22
C GLU A 48 -3.01 -11.06 12.87
N GLN A 49 -3.83 -11.12 11.84
CA GLN A 49 -3.35 -11.46 10.52
C GLN A 49 -2.66 -10.26 9.91
N ARG A 50 -3.12 -9.05 10.25
CA ARG A 50 -2.52 -7.84 9.72
C ARG A 50 -1.13 -7.61 10.28
N GLU A 51 -0.82 -8.20 11.40
CA GLU A 51 0.49 -8.02 11.99
C GLU A 51 1.54 -8.88 11.30
N LYS A 52 1.09 -9.80 10.47
CA LYS A 52 2.03 -10.68 9.78
C LYS A 52 2.33 -10.17 8.38
N TRP A 53 2.62 -8.92 8.29
CA TRP A 53 2.96 -8.31 7.02
C TRP A 53 4.44 -8.57 6.71
N TYR A 54 4.78 -8.51 5.44
CA TYR A 54 6.17 -8.64 5.04
C TYR A 54 6.39 -7.78 3.79
N VAL A 55 7.63 -7.46 3.53
CA VAL A 55 7.99 -6.60 2.42
C VAL A 55 8.91 -7.36 1.48
N LEU A 56 8.67 -7.20 0.18
CA LEU A 56 9.49 -7.83 -0.83
C LEU A 56 10.25 -6.77 -1.60
N ASP A 57 11.57 -6.88 -1.61
CA ASP A 57 12.43 -5.92 -2.31
C ASP A 57 12.18 -4.46 -1.91
N GLY A 58 11.59 -4.25 -0.77
CA GLY A 58 11.36 -2.89 -0.29
C GLY A 58 10.24 -2.16 -0.99
N GLU A 59 9.77 -2.66 -2.11
CA GLU A 59 8.75 -1.97 -2.89
C GLU A 59 7.39 -2.64 -2.88
N MET A 60 7.34 -3.89 -2.48
CA MET A 60 6.09 -4.61 -2.47
C MET A 60 5.82 -5.14 -1.08
N PHE A 61 4.58 -5.37 -0.78
CA PHE A 61 4.26 -5.91 0.53
C PHE A 61 3.03 -6.82 0.46
N SER A 62 2.91 -7.68 1.43
CA SER A 62 1.74 -8.53 1.53
C SER A 62 1.63 -9.01 2.98
N PHE A 63 0.76 -9.97 3.21
CA PHE A 63 0.52 -10.52 4.53
C PHE A 63 0.46 -12.03 4.40
N ASP A 64 0.85 -12.74 5.42
CA ASP A 64 0.88 -14.20 5.37
C ASP A 64 -0.46 -14.80 4.92
N ASP A 65 -1.54 -14.23 5.37
CA ASP A 65 -2.86 -14.77 5.02
C ASP A 65 -3.52 -14.06 3.85
N CYS A 66 -2.76 -13.36 3.05
CA CYS A 66 -3.30 -12.65 1.91
C CYS A 66 -2.71 -13.23 0.63
N ASN A 67 -3.54 -13.43 -0.37
CA ASN A 67 -3.07 -13.97 -1.64
C ASN A 67 -2.61 -12.93 -2.63
N GLU A 68 -2.78 -11.67 -2.31
CA GLU A 68 -2.37 -10.60 -3.20
C GLU A 68 -1.11 -9.92 -2.73
N VAL A 69 -0.30 -9.46 -3.65
CA VAL A 69 0.90 -8.71 -3.32
C VAL A 69 0.66 -7.29 -3.82
N PHE A 70 0.97 -6.32 -3.00
CA PHE A 70 0.72 -4.93 -3.33
C PHE A 70 2.01 -4.17 -3.57
N HIS A 71 1.96 -3.18 -4.43
CA HIS A 71 3.14 -2.38 -4.72
C HIS A 71 3.01 -1.03 -4.04
N VAL A 72 4.12 -0.49 -3.60
CA VAL A 72 4.11 0.79 -2.92
C VAL A 72 3.50 1.90 -3.78
N GLU A 73 3.57 1.78 -5.07
CA GLU A 73 2.99 2.81 -5.93
C GLU A 73 1.48 2.85 -5.82
N GLN A 74 0.87 1.78 -5.37
CA GLN A 74 -0.57 1.77 -5.20
C GLN A 74 -0.96 2.61 -3.99
N ILE A 75 0.01 2.91 -3.14
CA ILE A 75 -0.23 3.69 -1.96
C ILE A 75 0.15 5.13 -2.19
N LEU A 76 1.10 5.36 -3.04
CA LEU A 76 1.56 6.71 -3.30
C LEU A 76 0.63 7.40 -4.28
N GLY A 77 0.87 8.16 -5.02
CA GLY A 77 -0.02 8.81 -5.92
C GLY A 77 -0.13 8.17 -7.25
N LYS A 78 0.85 7.36 -7.62
CA LYS A 78 0.80 6.77 -8.90
C LYS A 78 -0.29 5.77 -9.02
N GLU A 79 -0.76 5.34 -7.92
CA GLU A 79 -1.83 4.40 -7.93
C GLU A 79 -3.01 5.03 -8.63
N ASN A 80 -2.96 6.34 -8.84
CA ASN A 80 -4.03 7.02 -9.49
C ASN A 80 -4.25 6.38 -10.84
N LEU A 81 -3.20 5.92 -11.43
CA LEU A 81 -3.32 5.33 -12.73
C LEU A 81 -4.09 4.04 -12.63
N TYR A 82 -3.81 3.27 -11.62
CA TYR A 82 -4.47 1.99 -11.46
C TYR A 82 -5.90 2.21 -11.03
N LYS A 83 -6.07 3.03 -10.05
CA LYS A 83 -7.35 3.27 -9.52
C LYS A 83 -8.20 3.95 -10.56
N TYR A 84 -7.61 4.82 -11.27
CA TYR A 84 -8.31 5.55 -12.25
C TYR A 84 -8.80 4.62 -13.35
N ASN A 85 -7.98 3.73 -13.81
CA ASN A 85 -8.36 2.82 -14.82
C ASN A 85 -9.49 1.97 -14.33
N PHE A 86 -9.40 1.56 -13.11
CA PHE A 86 -10.35 0.73 -12.49
C PHE A 86 -11.66 1.44 -12.37
N ILE A 87 -11.64 2.63 -11.90
CA ILE A 87 -12.81 3.40 -11.70
C ILE A 87 -13.35 3.91 -12.99
N ASN A 88 -12.48 4.28 -13.90
CA ASN A 88 -12.89 4.77 -15.13
C ASN A 88 -13.77 3.84 -15.86
N LYS A 89 -13.56 2.59 -15.73
CA LYS A 89 -14.39 1.66 -16.39
C LYS A 89 -15.79 1.85 -15.92
N LYS A 90 -15.94 2.31 -14.73
CA LYS A 90 -17.24 2.49 -14.21
C LYS A 90 -17.75 3.87 -14.42
N LEU A 91 -16.94 4.80 -14.18
CA LEU A 91 -17.35 6.17 -14.30
C LEU A 91 -17.40 6.71 -15.67
N LYS A 92 -16.48 6.35 -16.44
CA LYS A 92 -16.38 6.84 -17.69
C LYS A 92 -17.35 6.35 -18.47
N VAL A 93 -17.69 5.40 -18.08
CA VAL A 93 -18.62 4.81 -18.81
C VAL A 93 -19.75 5.46 -18.70
#